data_a09767bf1dcbb2976ff1b23bdf5c23b9
#
_entry.id   a09767bf1dcbb2976ff1b23bdf5c23b9
#
_cell.length_a   1.000
_cell.length_b   1.000
_cell.length_c   1.000
_cell.angle_alpha   90.00
_cell.angle_beta   90.00
_cell.angle_gamma   90.00
#
_symmetry.space_group_name_H-M   'P 1'
#
loop_
_entity.id
_entity.type
_entity.pdbx_description
1 polymer ?
#
loop_
_entity_poly.entity_id
_entity_poly.type
_entity_poly.pdbx_seq_one_letter_code
_entity_poly.pdbx_strand_id
1 'polypeptide(L)'
;MKNKLILSIALVFGFVSMSFSQFVAHELGVTAGTVSFQSDYGERGDFESTSSNIGFNVGLVYYMDFSWLPLYRLNYFEEHFKLKGEISYTNVKFEHYGRWVEGNSTFAEQLRAMNGSTSIVNVGVEVVWFPFSIKEKLYGAPRELNPYLSFGTQYNHYSPTVKSDLGPIGVKSTTPEKYITGHTNSPGETFSLVGSLGSRFKLNFRSDLFFDIRAQYYFSDWVDGLNPNPEIYHENKKNDFLIGISIGYIYSFD
;
A
#
# COMPACT_ATOMS: atom_id res chain seq x y z
N MET A 1 31.80 -8.22 -3.20
CA MET A 1 31.51 -6.78 -3.06
C MET A 1 30.13 -6.50 -2.44
N LYS A 2 29.04 -7.18 -2.86
CA LYS A 2 27.68 -7.00 -2.33
C LYS A 2 27.57 -7.12 -0.80
N ASN A 3 28.18 -8.14 -0.20
CA ASN A 3 28.11 -8.36 1.27
C ASN A 3 28.81 -7.26 2.09
N LYS A 4 29.87 -6.64 1.56
CA LYS A 4 30.54 -5.52 2.24
C LYS A 4 29.69 -4.24 2.20
N LEU A 5 28.96 -4.02 1.10
CA LEU A 5 28.04 -2.88 0.97
C LEU A 5 26.86 -3.01 1.94
N ILE A 6 26.26 -4.19 2.04
CA ILE A 6 25.16 -4.46 2.99
C ILE A 6 25.62 -4.27 4.42
N LEU A 7 26.81 -4.76 4.77
CA LEU A 7 27.39 -4.60 6.10
C LEU A 7 27.67 -3.13 6.42
N SER A 8 28.16 -2.35 5.45
CA SER A 8 28.40 -0.90 5.63
C SER A 8 27.11 -0.13 5.81
N ILE A 9 26.05 -0.46 5.05
CA ILE A 9 24.73 0.16 5.19
C ILE A 9 24.12 -0.20 6.56
N ALA A 10 24.18 -1.46 6.99
CA ALA A 10 23.71 -1.89 8.31
C ALA A 10 24.48 -1.21 9.45
N LEU A 11 25.79 -0.98 9.29
CA LEU A 11 26.63 -0.30 10.28
C LEU A 11 26.29 1.20 10.36
N VAL A 12 26.08 1.87 9.24
CA VAL A 12 25.65 3.27 9.19
C VAL A 12 24.27 3.45 9.82
N PHE A 13 23.31 2.57 9.51
CA PHE A 13 21.98 2.58 10.15
C PHE A 13 22.07 2.34 11.66
N GLY A 14 22.93 1.42 12.11
CA GLY A 14 23.16 1.15 13.54
C GLY A 14 23.75 2.34 14.29
N PHE A 15 24.68 3.09 13.70
CA PHE A 15 25.25 4.30 14.31
C PHE A 15 24.28 5.48 14.36
N VAL A 16 23.48 5.67 13.30
CA VAL A 16 22.44 6.73 13.27
C VAL A 16 21.39 6.46 14.35
N SER A 17 21.00 5.21 14.58
CA SER A 17 20.02 4.85 15.61
C SER A 17 20.48 5.18 17.04
N MET A 18 21.78 5.03 17.33
CA MET A 18 22.31 5.34 18.66
C MET A 18 22.36 6.84 18.98
N SER A 19 22.47 7.72 17.99
CA SER A 19 22.58 9.16 18.18
C SER A 19 21.24 9.85 18.44
N PHE A 20 20.12 9.25 18.03
CA PHE A 20 18.76 9.83 18.20
C PHE A 20 17.98 9.23 19.38
N SER A 21 18.52 8.22 20.06
CA SER A 21 17.84 7.43 21.10
C SER A 21 17.44 8.25 22.36
N GLN A 22 17.93 9.46 22.54
CA GLN A 22 17.67 10.22 23.78
C GLN A 22 16.46 11.16 23.71
N PHE A 23 15.87 11.37 22.52
CA PHE A 23 14.83 12.39 22.31
C PHE A 23 13.61 11.90 21.51
N VAL A 24 13.55 10.61 21.17
CA VAL A 24 12.49 10.06 20.31
C VAL A 24 11.98 8.77 20.93
N ALA A 25 10.66 8.71 21.14
CA ALA A 25 10.01 7.45 21.49
C ALA A 25 9.83 6.55 20.26
N HIS A 26 9.94 5.27 20.46
CA HIS A 26 9.92 4.25 19.43
C HIS A 26 8.71 3.35 19.57
N GLU A 27 7.96 3.18 18.47
CA GLU A 27 6.80 2.31 18.45
C GLU A 27 6.95 1.30 17.31
N LEU A 28 6.58 0.05 17.55
CA LEU A 28 6.54 -1.01 16.55
C LEU A 28 5.14 -1.59 16.50
N GLY A 29 4.65 -1.85 15.31
CA GLY A 29 3.32 -2.41 15.14
C GLY A 29 3.24 -3.41 14.00
N VAL A 30 2.12 -4.12 13.99
CA VAL A 30 1.72 -5.02 12.92
C VAL A 30 0.41 -4.51 12.33
N THR A 31 0.23 -4.71 11.03
CA THR A 31 -0.99 -4.33 10.32
C THR A 31 -1.48 -5.47 9.45
N ALA A 32 -2.78 -5.57 9.31
CA ALA A 32 -3.44 -6.45 8.36
C ALA A 32 -4.70 -5.77 7.81
N GLY A 33 -5.01 -6.04 6.56
CA GLY A 33 -6.17 -5.40 5.94
C GLY A 33 -6.59 -6.05 4.64
N THR A 34 -7.69 -5.55 4.09
CA THR A 34 -8.18 -5.88 2.77
C THR A 34 -7.88 -4.73 1.81
N VAL A 35 -7.61 -5.06 0.58
CA VAL A 35 -7.31 -4.11 -0.48
C VAL A 35 -8.18 -4.39 -1.69
N SER A 36 -8.58 -3.33 -2.39
CA SER A 36 -9.22 -3.37 -3.68
C SER A 36 -8.32 -2.66 -4.68
N PHE A 37 -8.15 -3.25 -5.85
CA PHE A 37 -7.21 -2.77 -6.85
C PHE A 37 -7.98 -2.28 -8.09
N GLN A 38 -7.78 -1.03 -8.46
CA GLN A 38 -8.25 -0.50 -9.74
C GLN A 38 -7.17 -0.69 -10.79
N SER A 39 -7.39 -1.63 -11.66
CA SER A 39 -6.45 -2.14 -12.65
C SER A 39 -7.08 -2.18 -14.05
N ASP A 40 -6.40 -2.76 -15.01
CA ASP A 40 -6.92 -3.01 -16.34
C ASP A 40 -7.81 -4.26 -16.43
N TYR A 41 -8.00 -4.96 -15.31
CA TYR A 41 -9.03 -5.98 -15.17
C TYR A 41 -10.38 -5.34 -14.85
N GLY A 42 -11.29 -5.34 -15.83
CA GLY A 42 -12.60 -4.70 -15.73
C GLY A 42 -12.62 -3.25 -16.25
N GLU A 43 -13.68 -2.53 -15.91
CA GLU A 43 -13.87 -1.12 -16.29
C GLU A 43 -13.49 -0.22 -15.10
N ARG A 44 -12.57 0.71 -15.33
CA ARG A 44 -12.13 1.65 -14.28
C ARG A 44 -13.31 2.55 -13.86
N GLY A 45 -13.54 2.62 -12.55
CA GLY A 45 -14.65 3.38 -11.97
C GLY A 45 -15.96 2.60 -11.91
N ASP A 46 -16.01 1.38 -12.41
CA ASP A 46 -17.10 0.46 -12.17
C ASP A 46 -17.00 -0.14 -10.75
N PHE A 47 -18.11 -0.08 -10.03
CA PHE A 47 -18.15 -0.55 -8.64
C PHE A 47 -17.96 -2.09 -8.56
N GLU A 48 -18.53 -2.83 -9.50
CA GLU A 48 -18.43 -4.29 -9.52
C GLU A 48 -16.98 -4.74 -9.73
N SER A 49 -16.28 -4.16 -10.72
CA SER A 49 -14.87 -4.43 -10.98
C SER A 49 -13.99 -4.06 -9.78
N THR A 50 -14.25 -2.93 -9.14
CA THR A 50 -13.48 -2.44 -7.99
C THR A 50 -13.74 -3.29 -6.74
N SER A 51 -14.99 -3.67 -6.47
CA SER A 51 -15.36 -4.43 -5.26
C SER A 51 -15.08 -5.91 -5.35
N SER A 52 -14.80 -6.46 -6.54
CA SER A 52 -14.57 -7.89 -6.76
C SER A 52 -13.08 -8.24 -6.84
N ASN A 53 -12.24 -7.32 -7.31
CA ASN A 53 -10.78 -7.50 -7.35
C ASN A 53 -10.17 -7.18 -5.97
N ILE A 54 -10.44 -8.08 -5.01
CA ILE A 54 -10.04 -7.92 -3.62
C ILE A 54 -8.80 -8.77 -3.31
N GLY A 55 -7.94 -8.21 -2.49
CA GLY A 55 -6.78 -8.87 -1.95
C GLY A 55 -6.61 -8.60 -0.46
N PHE A 56 -5.44 -8.96 0.05
CA PHE A 56 -5.04 -8.67 1.42
C PHE A 56 -3.69 -7.96 1.46
N ASN A 57 -3.48 -7.22 2.54
CA ASN A 57 -2.21 -6.60 2.90
C ASN A 57 -1.86 -6.97 4.33
N VAL A 58 -0.59 -7.28 4.58
CA VAL A 58 -0.03 -7.49 5.93
C VAL A 58 1.31 -6.78 6.01
N GLY A 59 1.65 -6.22 7.16
CA GLY A 59 2.89 -5.46 7.27
C GLY A 59 3.37 -5.22 8.69
N LEU A 60 4.58 -4.70 8.75
CA LEU A 60 5.21 -4.15 9.94
C LEU A 60 5.31 -2.64 9.79
N VAL A 61 4.97 -1.92 10.85
CA VAL A 61 5.05 -0.47 10.91
C VAL A 61 5.91 -0.05 12.08
N TYR A 62 6.74 0.94 11.86
CA TYR A 62 7.61 1.52 12.88
C TYR A 62 7.37 3.03 12.93
N TYR A 63 7.19 3.57 14.12
CA TYR A 63 6.99 5.00 14.30
C TYR A 63 8.09 5.61 15.15
N MET A 64 8.54 6.78 14.72
CA MET A 64 9.36 7.70 15.49
C MET A 64 8.46 8.81 16.02
N ASP A 65 8.33 8.89 17.35
CA ASP A 65 7.51 9.85 18.07
C ASP A 65 8.40 10.94 18.65
N PHE A 66 8.33 12.15 18.13
CA PHE A 66 9.12 13.30 18.57
C PHE A 66 8.53 13.99 19.80
N SER A 67 7.35 13.56 20.27
CA SER A 67 6.66 14.15 21.40
C SER A 67 7.24 13.77 22.77
N TRP A 68 8.32 13.00 22.82
CA TRP A 68 9.01 12.59 24.05
C TRP A 68 9.72 13.72 24.79
N LEU A 69 10.00 14.84 24.11
CA LEU A 69 10.65 16.00 24.71
C LEU A 69 9.82 16.60 25.85
N PRO A 70 10.46 17.25 26.85
CA PRO A 70 9.75 17.92 27.93
C PRO A 70 8.77 18.99 27.42
N LEU A 71 7.56 19.06 27.98
CA LEU A 71 6.46 19.95 27.56
C LEU A 71 6.83 21.40 27.31
N TYR A 72 7.74 21.95 28.09
CA TYR A 72 8.17 23.36 27.96
C TYR A 72 9.09 23.61 26.75
N ARG A 73 9.47 22.56 26.02
CA ARG A 73 10.33 22.65 24.83
C ARG A 73 9.65 22.16 23.55
N LEU A 74 8.42 21.62 23.65
CA LEU A 74 7.71 21.13 22.49
C LEU A 74 7.19 22.28 21.65
N ASN A 75 7.35 22.12 20.35
CA ASN A 75 6.69 22.95 19.35
C ASN A 75 5.54 22.16 18.69
N TYR A 76 4.73 22.87 17.89
CA TYR A 76 3.60 22.26 17.20
C TYR A 76 3.97 20.98 16.42
N PHE A 77 5.14 20.95 15.79
CA PHE A 77 5.59 19.80 15.02
C PHE A 77 5.76 18.55 15.89
N GLU A 78 6.41 18.68 17.02
CA GLU A 78 6.70 17.58 17.95
C GLU A 78 5.43 17.03 18.62
N GLU A 79 4.40 17.86 18.75
CA GLU A 79 3.12 17.46 19.33
C GLU A 79 2.14 16.81 18.34
N HIS A 80 2.32 17.06 17.04
CA HIS A 80 1.33 16.69 16.02
C HIS A 80 1.86 15.74 14.94
N PHE A 81 3.17 15.48 14.89
CA PHE A 81 3.73 14.67 13.82
C PHE A 81 4.49 13.45 14.34
N LYS A 82 4.37 12.37 13.59
CA LYS A 82 5.24 11.18 13.70
C LYS A 82 5.79 10.84 12.32
N LEU A 83 6.95 10.19 12.30
CA LEU A 83 7.47 9.55 11.08
C LEU A 83 7.15 8.06 11.16
N LYS A 84 6.54 7.53 10.11
CA LYS A 84 6.19 6.11 9.96
C LYS A 84 7.06 5.47 8.89
N GLY A 85 7.74 4.38 9.23
CA GLY A 85 8.33 3.44 8.29
C GLY A 85 7.43 2.23 8.14
N GLU A 86 7.34 1.66 6.94
CA GLU A 86 6.51 0.49 6.69
C GLU A 86 7.21 -0.50 5.76
N ILE A 87 7.08 -1.78 6.08
CA ILE A 87 7.36 -2.89 5.19
C ILE A 87 6.09 -3.74 5.14
N SER A 88 5.52 -3.93 3.95
CA SER A 88 4.28 -4.70 3.81
C SER A 88 4.28 -5.60 2.58
N TYR A 89 3.44 -6.61 2.63
CA TYR A 89 3.17 -7.54 1.55
C TYR A 89 1.69 -7.45 1.19
N THR A 90 1.44 -7.24 -0.10
CA THR A 90 0.09 -7.19 -0.68
C THR A 90 -0.05 -8.31 -1.70
N ASN A 91 -1.19 -8.99 -1.69
CA ASN A 91 -1.53 -9.97 -2.72
C ASN A 91 -2.98 -9.74 -3.17
N VAL A 92 -3.17 -9.64 -4.47
CA VAL A 92 -4.47 -9.41 -5.10
C VAL A 92 -4.68 -10.40 -6.22
N LYS A 93 -5.90 -10.89 -6.38
CA LYS A 93 -6.34 -11.66 -7.53
C LYS A 93 -7.22 -10.80 -8.42
N PHE A 94 -7.14 -11.03 -9.71
CA PHE A 94 -7.85 -10.25 -10.71
C PHE A 94 -8.70 -11.14 -11.61
N GLU A 95 -9.91 -10.67 -11.88
CA GLU A 95 -10.80 -11.19 -12.90
C GLU A 95 -11.48 -10.01 -13.61
N HIS A 96 -11.93 -10.21 -14.83
CA HIS A 96 -12.70 -9.20 -15.54
C HIS A 96 -14.17 -9.26 -15.14
N TYR A 97 -14.74 -8.13 -14.77
CA TYR A 97 -16.15 -7.94 -14.42
C TYR A 97 -16.79 -6.86 -15.31
N GLY A 98 -18.12 -6.75 -15.20
CA GLY A 98 -18.91 -5.71 -15.84
C GLY A 98 -19.40 -6.10 -17.24
N ARG A 99 -20.02 -5.17 -17.92
CA ARG A 99 -20.78 -5.35 -19.17
C ARG A 99 -20.03 -6.06 -20.31
N TRP A 100 -18.70 -5.92 -20.34
CA TRP A 100 -17.88 -6.49 -21.43
C TRP A 100 -17.70 -8.01 -21.34
N VAL A 101 -17.96 -8.59 -20.18
CA VAL A 101 -17.89 -10.03 -19.95
C VAL A 101 -19.26 -10.74 -20.07
N GLU A 102 -20.38 -9.98 -20.09
CA GLU A 102 -21.74 -10.55 -20.13
C GLU A 102 -22.17 -11.04 -21.52
N GLY A 103 -21.48 -10.61 -22.57
CA GLY A 103 -21.82 -10.96 -23.94
C GLY A 103 -21.47 -12.40 -24.35
N ASN A 104 -22.03 -12.84 -25.50
CA ASN A 104 -21.72 -14.13 -26.13
C ASN A 104 -20.69 -14.02 -27.27
N SER A 105 -19.95 -12.91 -27.33
CA SER A 105 -18.89 -12.73 -28.32
C SER A 105 -17.62 -13.46 -27.92
N THR A 106 -16.80 -13.84 -28.90
CA THR A 106 -15.47 -14.42 -28.64
C THR A 106 -14.62 -13.51 -27.75
N PHE A 107 -14.75 -12.20 -27.90
CA PHE A 107 -14.07 -11.21 -27.05
C PHE A 107 -14.52 -11.31 -25.58
N ALA A 108 -15.84 -11.41 -25.31
CA ALA A 108 -16.35 -11.58 -23.96
C ALA A 108 -15.94 -12.93 -23.34
N GLU A 109 -15.90 -14.01 -24.14
CA GLU A 109 -15.41 -15.30 -23.69
C GLU A 109 -13.93 -15.26 -23.31
N GLN A 110 -13.10 -14.63 -24.13
CA GLN A 110 -11.68 -14.41 -23.83
C GLN A 110 -11.46 -13.58 -22.57
N LEU A 111 -12.24 -12.51 -22.36
CA LEU A 111 -12.15 -11.70 -21.13
C LEU A 111 -12.54 -12.52 -19.89
N ARG A 112 -13.63 -13.29 -19.94
CA ARG A 112 -14.04 -14.16 -18.81
C ARG A 112 -12.99 -15.21 -18.46
N ALA A 113 -12.27 -15.70 -19.46
CA ALA A 113 -11.22 -16.69 -19.26
C ALA A 113 -9.90 -16.09 -18.77
N MET A 114 -9.71 -14.77 -18.91
CA MET A 114 -8.51 -14.10 -18.39
C MET A 114 -8.63 -13.87 -16.91
N ASN A 115 -7.61 -14.30 -16.19
CA ASN A 115 -7.44 -14.05 -14.77
C ASN A 115 -5.98 -13.73 -14.46
N GLY A 116 -5.75 -13.12 -13.32
CA GLY A 116 -4.43 -12.72 -12.91
C GLY A 116 -4.27 -12.64 -11.40
N SER A 117 -3.06 -12.37 -11.00
CA SER A 117 -2.74 -12.02 -9.62
C SER A 117 -1.46 -11.20 -9.57
N THR A 118 -1.32 -10.38 -8.56
CA THR A 118 -0.05 -9.71 -8.27
C THR A 118 0.32 -9.86 -6.81
N SER A 119 1.61 -10.04 -6.58
CA SER A 119 2.21 -10.00 -5.25
C SER A 119 3.15 -8.80 -5.19
N ILE A 120 2.99 -7.95 -4.19
CA ILE A 120 3.74 -6.69 -4.07
C ILE A 120 4.40 -6.64 -2.69
N VAL A 121 5.71 -6.42 -2.67
CA VAL A 121 6.46 -6.06 -1.46
C VAL A 121 6.66 -4.55 -1.47
N ASN A 122 6.17 -3.88 -0.45
CA ASN A 122 6.23 -2.43 -0.31
C ASN A 122 7.20 -2.06 0.82
N VAL A 123 8.05 -1.08 0.59
CA VAL A 123 8.94 -0.48 1.60
C VAL A 123 8.86 1.02 1.48
N GLY A 124 8.49 1.72 2.55
CA GLY A 124 8.31 3.15 2.44
C GLY A 124 8.30 3.92 3.74
N VAL A 125 8.13 5.22 3.59
CA VAL A 125 8.06 6.18 4.69
C VAL A 125 6.87 7.12 4.49
N GLU A 126 6.22 7.45 5.60
CA GLU A 126 5.08 8.37 5.64
C GLU A 126 5.26 9.36 6.80
N VAL A 127 4.84 10.59 6.57
CA VAL A 127 4.61 11.57 7.65
C VAL A 127 3.17 11.40 8.12
N VAL A 128 2.98 11.25 9.42
CA VAL A 128 1.67 11.09 10.06
C VAL A 128 1.38 12.35 10.86
N TRP A 129 0.29 13.01 10.54
CA TRP A 129 -0.19 14.21 11.22
C TRP A 129 -1.43 13.91 12.06
N PHE A 130 -1.40 14.34 13.31
CA PHE A 130 -2.48 14.26 14.26
C PHE A 130 -3.06 15.67 14.48
N PRO A 131 -4.35 15.94 14.17
CA PRO A 131 -4.96 17.24 14.39
C PRO A 131 -5.05 17.60 15.87
N PHE A 132 -5.00 16.62 16.76
CA PHE A 132 -4.97 16.82 18.20
C PHE A 132 -3.60 16.45 18.76
N SER A 133 -3.12 17.23 19.74
CA SER A 133 -1.83 16.97 20.38
C SER A 133 -1.73 15.52 20.89
N ILE A 134 -0.64 14.86 20.55
CA ILE A 134 -0.32 13.50 20.99
C ILE A 134 -0.10 13.47 22.53
N LYS A 135 0.25 14.62 23.11
CA LYS A 135 0.56 14.81 24.54
C LYS A 135 -0.58 15.35 25.43
N GLU A 136 -1.75 15.60 24.89
CA GLU A 136 -2.90 16.07 25.70
C GLU A 136 -3.25 15.13 26.91
N LYS A 137 -2.51 14.03 27.00
CA LYS A 137 -2.58 12.97 28.01
C LYS A 137 -2.11 13.40 29.42
N LEU A 138 -1.45 14.54 29.59
CA LEU A 138 -0.82 14.91 30.86
C LEU A 138 -1.77 15.59 31.86
N TYR A 139 -2.90 16.12 31.41
CA TYR A 139 -3.82 16.91 32.24
C TYR A 139 -5.27 16.41 32.28
N GLY A 140 -5.57 15.27 31.63
CA GLY A 140 -6.92 14.71 31.60
C GLY A 140 -6.90 13.23 31.24
N ALA A 141 -8.06 12.57 31.22
CA ALA A 141 -8.19 11.22 30.69
C ALA A 141 -7.61 11.16 29.26
N PRO A 142 -6.79 10.14 28.92
CA PRO A 142 -6.24 10.02 27.58
C PRO A 142 -7.38 10.03 26.58
N ARG A 143 -7.24 10.80 25.48
CA ARG A 143 -8.18 10.65 24.37
C ARG A 143 -8.12 9.20 23.90
N GLU A 144 -9.24 8.52 24.06
CA GLU A 144 -9.34 7.12 23.67
C GLU A 144 -9.17 6.98 22.15
N LEU A 145 -9.61 8.00 21.39
CA LEU A 145 -9.56 8.03 19.93
C LEU A 145 -8.77 9.24 19.42
N ASN A 146 -7.71 9.02 18.64
CA ASN A 146 -6.88 10.07 18.05
C ASN A 146 -6.84 9.91 16.52
N PRO A 147 -7.62 10.71 15.76
CA PRO A 147 -7.60 10.67 14.30
C PRO A 147 -6.25 11.15 13.75
N TYR A 148 -5.90 10.67 12.54
CA TYR A 148 -4.70 11.10 11.85
C TYR A 148 -4.87 11.08 10.33
N LEU A 149 -3.99 11.84 9.67
CA LEU A 149 -3.74 11.75 8.25
C LEU A 149 -2.28 11.34 8.05
N SER A 150 -2.02 10.50 7.07
CA SER A 150 -0.65 10.22 6.65
C SER A 150 -0.47 10.43 5.16
N PHE A 151 0.77 10.78 4.80
CA PHE A 151 1.17 10.92 3.40
C PHE A 151 2.65 10.55 3.25
N GLY A 152 2.97 9.83 2.18
CA GLY A 152 4.34 9.42 1.93
C GLY A 152 4.56 8.73 0.59
N THR A 153 5.68 8.04 0.50
CA THR A 153 6.09 7.32 -0.70
C THR A 153 6.60 5.93 -0.35
N GLN A 154 6.39 4.99 -1.27
CA GLN A 154 6.88 3.62 -1.14
C GLN A 154 7.60 3.18 -2.40
N TYR A 155 8.63 2.39 -2.24
CA TYR A 155 9.22 1.55 -3.25
C TYR A 155 8.50 0.21 -3.26
N ASN A 156 8.14 -0.26 -4.43
CA ASN A 156 7.30 -1.43 -4.65
C ASN A 156 8.00 -2.40 -5.61
N HIS A 157 8.23 -3.62 -5.14
CA HIS A 157 8.62 -4.74 -5.99
C HIS A 157 7.40 -5.62 -6.23
N TYR A 158 6.95 -5.74 -7.48
CA TYR A 158 5.76 -6.47 -7.85
C TYR A 158 6.05 -7.64 -8.77
N SER A 159 5.24 -8.69 -8.66
CA SER A 159 5.33 -9.92 -9.46
C SER A 159 3.94 -10.29 -9.96
N PRO A 160 3.56 -9.83 -11.16
CA PRO A 160 2.27 -10.12 -11.73
C PRO A 160 2.26 -11.50 -12.37
N THR A 161 1.06 -12.07 -12.47
CA THR A 161 0.81 -13.31 -13.20
C THR A 161 -0.50 -13.13 -13.95
N VAL A 162 -0.45 -13.24 -15.28
CA VAL A 162 -1.59 -13.16 -16.19
C VAL A 162 -1.78 -14.53 -16.86
N LYS A 163 -3.01 -15.05 -16.85
CA LYS A 163 -3.37 -16.36 -17.39
C LYS A 163 -4.67 -16.28 -18.18
N SER A 164 -4.91 -17.29 -19.00
CA SER A 164 -6.20 -17.53 -19.64
C SER A 164 -6.56 -19.02 -19.51
N ASP A 165 -7.79 -19.30 -19.12
CA ASP A 165 -8.32 -20.68 -19.02
C ASP A 165 -8.52 -21.33 -20.40
N LEU A 166 -8.51 -20.52 -21.48
CA LEU A 166 -8.56 -21.00 -22.87
C LEU A 166 -7.21 -21.52 -23.38
N GLY A 167 -6.10 -21.26 -22.65
CA GLY A 167 -4.77 -21.71 -23.03
C GLY A 167 -3.68 -20.63 -22.88
N PRO A 168 -2.58 -20.73 -23.63
CA PRO A 168 -1.46 -19.78 -23.52
C PRO A 168 -1.89 -18.33 -23.75
N ILE A 169 -1.45 -17.41 -22.89
CA ILE A 169 -1.68 -15.97 -23.02
C ILE A 169 -0.87 -15.41 -24.21
N GLY A 170 -1.35 -14.34 -24.84
CA GLY A 170 -0.68 -13.67 -25.95
C GLY A 170 -1.00 -14.26 -27.34
N VAL A 171 -1.93 -15.22 -27.43
CA VAL A 171 -2.38 -15.84 -28.68
C VAL A 171 -3.79 -15.34 -29.03
N LYS A 172 -4.05 -15.05 -30.32
CA LYS A 172 -5.35 -14.52 -30.79
C LYS A 172 -6.57 -15.38 -30.44
N SER A 173 -6.39 -16.68 -30.27
CA SER A 173 -7.48 -17.62 -29.90
C SER A 173 -7.85 -17.58 -28.43
N THR A 174 -6.96 -17.13 -27.56
CA THR A 174 -7.09 -17.22 -26.08
C THR A 174 -7.03 -15.88 -25.37
N THR A 175 -6.66 -14.81 -26.09
CA THR A 175 -6.39 -13.50 -25.50
C THR A 175 -7.05 -12.41 -26.35
N PRO A 176 -7.78 -11.47 -25.75
CA PRO A 176 -8.32 -10.29 -26.43
C PRO A 176 -7.22 -9.51 -27.12
N GLU A 177 -7.49 -8.96 -28.32
CA GLU A 177 -6.50 -8.29 -29.16
C GLU A 177 -5.70 -7.21 -28.43
N LYS A 178 -6.36 -6.45 -27.55
CA LYS A 178 -5.73 -5.38 -26.77
C LYS A 178 -4.65 -5.87 -25.80
N TYR A 179 -4.71 -7.13 -25.35
CA TYR A 179 -3.78 -7.72 -24.39
C TYR A 179 -2.74 -8.66 -25.02
N ILE A 180 -2.80 -8.92 -26.33
CA ILE A 180 -1.84 -9.81 -26.98
C ILE A 180 -0.39 -9.33 -26.80
N THR A 181 -0.16 -8.02 -26.89
CA THR A 181 1.14 -7.38 -26.66
C THR A 181 1.20 -6.59 -25.36
N GLY A 182 0.06 -6.41 -24.70
CA GLY A 182 -0.11 -5.61 -23.49
C GLY A 182 -0.21 -6.45 -22.21
N HIS A 183 0.54 -7.55 -22.11
CA HIS A 183 0.60 -8.36 -20.90
C HIS A 183 2.03 -8.70 -20.50
N THR A 184 2.27 -8.94 -19.22
CA THR A 184 3.56 -9.40 -18.70
C THR A 184 3.40 -10.30 -17.49
N ASN A 185 4.28 -11.29 -17.38
CA ASN A 185 4.48 -12.13 -16.20
C ASN A 185 5.86 -11.89 -15.58
N SER A 186 6.54 -10.84 -16.01
CA SER A 186 7.85 -10.48 -15.48
C SER A 186 7.72 -9.60 -14.24
N PRO A 187 8.48 -9.87 -13.18
CA PRO A 187 8.52 -8.98 -12.02
C PRO A 187 9.08 -7.61 -12.42
N GLY A 188 8.64 -6.58 -11.71
CA GLY A 188 9.07 -5.20 -11.92
C GLY A 188 9.15 -4.42 -10.62
N GLU A 189 9.55 -3.17 -10.78
CA GLU A 189 9.76 -2.25 -9.66
C GLU A 189 9.17 -0.88 -10.00
N THR A 190 8.59 -0.23 -9.00
CA THR A 190 8.04 1.12 -9.16
C THR A 190 8.01 1.86 -7.84
N PHE A 191 7.85 3.18 -7.89
CA PHE A 191 7.48 3.97 -6.73
C PHE A 191 5.96 4.18 -6.71
N SER A 192 5.45 4.52 -5.52
CA SER A 192 4.07 4.93 -5.34
C SER A 192 3.95 6.07 -4.34
N LEU A 193 2.90 6.87 -4.48
CA LEU A 193 2.42 7.76 -3.44
C LEU A 193 1.40 7.02 -2.60
N VAL A 194 1.45 7.21 -1.30
CA VAL A 194 0.53 6.62 -0.34
C VAL A 194 -0.02 7.69 0.58
N GLY A 195 -1.30 7.60 0.89
CA GLY A 195 -1.96 8.44 1.89
C GLY A 195 -2.99 7.64 2.65
N SER A 196 -3.16 7.92 3.94
CA SER A 196 -4.17 7.27 4.77
C SER A 196 -4.92 8.27 5.63
N LEU A 197 -6.18 7.98 5.87
CA LEU A 197 -7.02 8.60 6.89
C LEU A 197 -7.34 7.53 7.93
N GLY A 198 -6.99 7.76 9.17
CA GLY A 198 -7.18 6.74 10.21
C GLY A 198 -7.41 7.32 11.60
N SER A 199 -7.48 6.42 12.55
CA SER A 199 -7.56 6.76 13.95
C SER A 199 -6.84 5.72 14.80
N ARG A 200 -6.16 6.18 15.84
CA ARG A 200 -5.59 5.35 16.89
C ARG A 200 -6.53 5.31 18.09
N PHE A 201 -6.74 4.12 18.62
CA PHE A 201 -7.46 3.87 19.86
C PHE A 201 -6.48 3.36 20.92
N LYS A 202 -6.37 4.08 22.02
CA LYS A 202 -5.47 3.76 23.11
C LYS A 202 -6.03 2.63 23.96
N LEU A 203 -5.35 1.48 24.02
CA LEU A 203 -5.71 0.36 24.88
C LEU A 203 -5.14 0.53 26.30
N ASN A 204 -3.89 0.94 26.39
CA ASN A 204 -3.17 1.20 27.62
C ASN A 204 -1.99 2.14 27.39
N PHE A 205 -1.12 2.36 28.38
CA PHE A 205 0.02 3.29 28.28
C PHE A 205 1.01 2.94 27.15
N ARG A 206 1.11 1.66 26.79
CA ARG A 206 2.10 1.16 25.81
C ARG A 206 1.49 0.58 24.55
N SER A 207 0.17 0.54 24.43
CA SER A 207 -0.46 -0.19 23.33
C SER A 207 -1.62 0.58 22.73
N ASP A 208 -1.60 0.70 21.42
CA ASP A 208 -2.66 1.30 20.63
C ASP A 208 -3.19 0.29 19.60
N LEU A 209 -4.49 0.31 19.34
CA LEU A 209 -5.04 -0.18 18.08
C LEU A 209 -5.13 0.97 17.10
N PHE A 210 -5.02 0.67 15.82
CA PHE A 210 -5.35 1.64 14.78
C PHE A 210 -6.24 1.02 13.71
N PHE A 211 -6.99 1.88 13.07
CA PHE A 211 -7.78 1.60 11.88
C PHE A 211 -7.51 2.70 10.88
N ASP A 212 -7.28 2.36 9.62
CA ASP A 212 -7.15 3.33 8.54
C ASP A 212 -7.79 2.89 7.22
N ILE A 213 -8.09 3.91 6.40
CA ILE A 213 -8.42 3.78 4.99
C ILE A 213 -7.23 4.34 4.24
N ARG A 214 -6.67 3.54 3.33
CA ARG A 214 -5.46 3.83 2.58
C ARG A 214 -5.76 3.98 1.10
N ALA A 215 -5.10 4.93 0.47
CA ALA A 215 -5.05 5.10 -0.98
C ALA A 215 -3.59 5.05 -1.43
N GLN A 216 -3.29 4.29 -2.49
CA GLN A 216 -1.95 4.14 -3.03
C GLN A 216 -1.98 4.23 -4.54
N TYR A 217 -1.23 5.18 -5.11
CA TYR A 217 -1.10 5.41 -6.54
C TYR A 217 0.30 4.98 -7.01
N TYR A 218 0.36 3.97 -7.87
CA TYR A 218 1.60 3.47 -8.44
C TYR A 218 2.02 4.31 -9.65
N PHE A 219 3.32 4.51 -9.84
CA PHE A 219 3.86 5.18 -11.03
C PHE A 219 4.14 4.19 -12.17
N SER A 220 3.41 3.09 -12.20
CA SER A 220 3.47 2.06 -13.23
C SER A 220 2.06 1.53 -13.50
N ASP A 221 1.82 1.16 -14.74
CA ASP A 221 0.61 0.49 -15.22
C ASP A 221 0.85 -1.03 -15.45
N TRP A 222 1.95 -1.54 -14.91
CA TRP A 222 2.34 -2.95 -15.04
C TRP A 222 2.18 -3.75 -13.74
N VAL A 223 1.66 -3.14 -12.69
CA VAL A 223 1.57 -3.79 -11.38
C VAL A 223 0.57 -4.94 -11.38
N ASP A 224 -0.48 -4.83 -12.18
CA ASP A 224 -1.47 -5.88 -12.42
C ASP A 224 -1.07 -6.88 -13.53
N GLY A 225 -0.01 -6.56 -14.29
CA GLY A 225 0.49 -7.34 -15.41
C GLY A 225 -0.13 -7.01 -16.77
N LEU A 226 -1.03 -6.04 -16.85
CA LEU A 226 -1.66 -5.56 -18.06
C LEU A 226 -1.26 -4.10 -18.32
N ASN A 227 -0.96 -3.79 -19.60
CA ASN A 227 -0.73 -2.41 -20.07
C ASN A 227 -0.97 -2.38 -21.59
N PRO A 228 -2.22 -2.32 -22.03
CA PRO A 228 -2.53 -2.19 -23.43
C PRO A 228 -2.10 -0.82 -23.96
N ASN A 229 -1.77 -0.75 -25.27
CA ASN A 229 -1.25 0.47 -25.88
C ASN A 229 -2.20 1.67 -25.66
N PRO A 230 -1.82 2.69 -24.87
CA PRO A 230 -2.68 3.81 -24.53
C PRO A 230 -2.94 4.77 -25.70
N GLU A 231 -2.21 4.65 -26.82
CA GLU A 231 -2.46 5.42 -28.04
C GLU A 231 -3.69 4.89 -28.80
N ILE A 232 -3.94 3.57 -28.67
CA ILE A 232 -5.06 2.88 -29.32
C ILE A 232 -6.24 2.75 -28.35
N TYR A 233 -5.95 2.37 -27.09
CA TYR A 233 -6.94 2.09 -26.04
C TYR A 233 -6.94 3.20 -25.00
N HIS A 234 -7.68 4.27 -25.31
CA HIS A 234 -7.66 5.50 -24.49
C HIS A 234 -8.24 5.35 -23.10
N GLU A 235 -9.00 4.29 -22.84
CA GLU A 235 -9.52 3.93 -21.53
C GLU A 235 -8.43 3.48 -20.54
N ASN A 236 -7.29 2.98 -21.05
CA ASN A 236 -6.19 2.43 -20.27
C ASN A 236 -5.01 3.42 -20.08
N LYS A 237 -5.28 4.72 -19.92
CA LYS A 237 -4.23 5.75 -19.76
C LYS A 237 -3.77 6.01 -18.34
N LYS A 238 -4.42 5.41 -17.36
CA LYS A 238 -4.16 5.71 -15.95
C LYS A 238 -3.39 4.56 -15.32
N ASN A 239 -2.36 4.91 -14.57
CA ASN A 239 -1.61 3.95 -13.77
C ASN A 239 -2.50 3.25 -12.73
N ASP A 240 -1.99 2.15 -12.21
CA ASP A 240 -2.63 1.33 -11.19
C ASP A 240 -2.86 2.08 -9.87
N PHE A 241 -3.97 1.78 -9.23
CA PHE A 241 -4.39 2.42 -8.00
C PHE A 241 -4.99 1.40 -7.02
N LEU A 242 -4.66 1.53 -5.74
CA LEU A 242 -5.14 0.64 -4.68
C LEU A 242 -5.83 1.43 -3.59
N ILE A 243 -6.98 0.93 -3.15
CA ILE A 243 -7.66 1.38 -1.93
C ILE A 243 -7.66 0.22 -0.94
N GLY A 244 -7.39 0.49 0.32
CA GLY A 244 -7.39 -0.53 1.37
C GLY A 244 -8.01 -0.05 2.66
N ILE A 245 -8.43 -1.01 3.47
CA ILE A 245 -8.87 -0.81 4.84
C ILE A 245 -7.98 -1.70 5.70
N SER A 246 -7.34 -1.12 6.72
CA SER A 246 -6.40 -1.84 7.58
C SER A 246 -6.72 -1.64 9.04
N ILE A 247 -6.43 -2.66 9.83
CA ILE A 247 -6.36 -2.58 11.28
C ILE A 247 -4.97 -3.00 11.71
N GLY A 248 -4.52 -2.49 12.86
CA GLY A 248 -3.23 -2.90 13.40
C GLY A 248 -3.11 -2.65 14.87
N TYR A 249 -2.05 -3.22 15.43
CA TYR A 249 -1.67 -3.08 16.82
C TYR A 249 -0.26 -2.49 16.88
N ILE A 250 -0.09 -1.51 17.75
CA ILE A 250 1.17 -0.80 17.97
C ILE A 250 1.58 -0.95 19.42
N TYR A 251 2.85 -1.21 19.65
CA TYR A 251 3.47 -1.26 20.96
C TYR A 251 4.57 -0.21 21.08
N SER A 252 4.52 0.60 22.13
CA SER A 252 5.53 1.60 22.49
C SER A 252 6.53 1.00 23.46
N PHE A 253 7.83 1.19 23.18
CA PHE A 253 8.91 0.62 24.00
C PHE A 253 9.24 1.45 25.25
N ASP A 254 8.71 2.67 25.35
CA ASP A 254 9.00 3.63 26.41
C ASP A 254 7.90 3.72 27.45
#